data_ebcab059a63eec107d5878c8858457fe
#
_entry.id   ebcab059a63eec107d5878c8858457fe
#
_cell.length_a   1.000
_cell.length_b   1.000
_cell.length_c   1.000
_cell.angle_alpha   90.00
_cell.angle_beta   90.00
_cell.angle_gamma   90.00
#
_symmetry.space_group_name_H-M   'P 1'
#
loop_
_entity.id
_entity.type
_entity.pdbx_description
1 polymer ?
#
loop_
_entity_poly.entity_id
_entity_poly.type
_entity_poly.pdbx_seq_one_letter_code
_entity_poly.pdbx_strand_id
1 'polypeptide(L)'
;MGNNEEEICFPLENSRIFQYDSIEQTFYNDEKGQSKMTRIPEHERDIMEQAIYLPMVLTVLNRDLSVVENSPFKLKKPYLELIEETMKAVQKELAKVKSYLKRNDLKVEQVRHDEAFTMFLFIYHGYEEHHNYFNPRIRNKVQELMLYYLFKRYKSIGAPAGKN
;
A
#
# COMPACT_ATOMS: atom_id res chain seq x y z
N MET A 1 31.33 -8.90 -8.51
CA MET A 1 30.50 -7.74 -8.13
C MET A 1 29.06 -8.21 -8.08
N GLY A 2 28.58 -8.54 -6.89
CA GLY A 2 27.24 -9.08 -6.70
C GLY A 2 26.22 -7.96 -6.80
N ASN A 3 25.32 -8.05 -7.76
CA ASN A 3 24.08 -7.30 -7.76
C ASN A 3 23.24 -7.87 -6.61
N ASN A 4 23.30 -7.22 -5.45
CA ASN A 4 22.24 -7.36 -4.46
C ASN A 4 21.02 -6.63 -5.02
N GLU A 5 20.25 -7.32 -5.83
CA GLU A 5 18.85 -6.98 -6.02
C GLU A 5 18.19 -7.17 -4.65
N GLU A 6 18.07 -6.07 -3.91
CA GLU A 6 17.21 -6.05 -2.72
C GLU A 6 15.79 -6.28 -3.24
N GLU A 7 15.40 -7.54 -3.18
CA GLU A 7 14.07 -8.01 -3.50
C GLU A 7 13.08 -7.18 -2.68
N ILE A 8 12.26 -6.37 -3.38
CA ILE A 8 11.13 -5.70 -2.76
C ILE A 8 10.21 -6.83 -2.33
N CYS A 9 10.31 -7.20 -1.05
CA CYS A 9 9.49 -8.24 -0.48
C CYS A 9 8.07 -7.68 -0.34
N PHE A 10 7.30 -7.79 -1.43
CA PHE A 10 5.87 -7.57 -1.32
C PHE A 10 5.31 -8.64 -0.38
N PRO A 11 4.37 -8.31 0.50
CA PRO A 11 3.60 -9.31 1.22
C PRO A 11 2.68 -10.10 0.27
N LEU A 12 3.14 -10.35 -0.96
CA LEU A 12 2.39 -10.93 -2.07
C LEU A 12 2.31 -12.45 -2.04
N GLU A 13 2.90 -13.14 -1.07
CA GLU A 13 2.66 -14.58 -0.92
C GLU A 13 1.23 -14.93 -0.49
N ASN A 14 0.40 -13.94 -0.20
CA ASN A 14 -1.03 -14.13 -0.06
C ASN A 14 -1.78 -13.40 -1.19
N SER A 15 -1.64 -13.87 -2.41
CA SER A 15 -2.46 -13.52 -3.57
C SER A 15 -3.99 -13.68 -3.33
N ARG A 16 -4.40 -14.16 -2.17
CA ARG A 16 -5.80 -14.22 -1.73
C ARG A 16 -6.33 -12.91 -1.14
N ILE A 17 -5.45 -11.94 -0.79
CA ILE A 17 -5.89 -10.61 -0.35
C ILE A 17 -6.31 -9.77 -1.55
N PHE A 18 -5.76 -10.07 -2.74
CA PHE A 18 -6.10 -9.41 -3.99
C PHE A 18 -7.24 -10.07 -4.77
N GLN A 19 -7.73 -11.24 -4.33
CA GLN A 19 -8.74 -12.01 -5.06
C GLN A 19 -10.18 -11.48 -4.89
N TYR A 20 -10.38 -10.36 -4.17
CA TYR A 20 -11.68 -9.70 -4.06
C TYR A 20 -11.97 -8.70 -5.19
N ASP A 21 -11.06 -8.57 -6.15
CA ASP A 21 -11.14 -7.56 -7.21
C ASP A 21 -12.03 -7.95 -8.41
N SER A 22 -12.68 -9.12 -8.37
CA SER A 22 -13.58 -9.52 -9.47
C SER A 22 -14.88 -8.69 -9.58
N ILE A 23 -15.17 -7.85 -8.59
CA ILE A 23 -16.36 -6.97 -8.61
C ILE A 23 -16.06 -5.62 -9.27
N GLU A 24 -14.80 -5.22 -9.40
CA GLU A 24 -14.44 -3.89 -9.89
C GLU A 24 -14.27 -3.73 -11.38
N GLN A 25 -14.12 -4.81 -12.12
CA GLN A 25 -14.21 -4.72 -13.59
C GLN A 25 -15.60 -4.29 -14.07
N THR A 26 -16.61 -4.38 -13.19
CA THR A 26 -17.99 -4.03 -13.54
C THR A 26 -18.28 -2.53 -13.43
N PHE A 27 -17.50 -1.77 -12.65
CA PHE A 27 -17.70 -0.32 -12.50
C PHE A 27 -16.78 0.55 -13.36
N TYR A 28 -15.85 -0.06 -14.10
CA TYR A 28 -14.96 0.65 -15.03
C TYR A 28 -15.48 0.64 -16.47
N ASN A 29 -16.69 0.18 -16.68
CA ASN A 29 -17.37 0.35 -17.96
C ASN A 29 -17.86 1.79 -18.05
N ASP A 30 -17.02 2.66 -18.64
CA ASP A 30 -17.45 3.91 -19.23
C ASP A 30 -18.61 3.62 -20.20
N GLU A 31 -19.57 4.52 -20.30
CA GLU A 31 -20.82 4.41 -21.08
C GLU A 31 -20.66 4.06 -22.59
N LYS A 32 -19.48 3.63 -23.03
CA LYS A 32 -19.15 3.24 -24.40
C LYS A 32 -18.56 1.85 -24.57
N GLY A 33 -18.67 0.96 -23.59
CA GLY A 33 -18.42 -0.48 -23.82
C GLY A 33 -17.01 -0.86 -24.32
N GLN A 34 -16.00 -0.01 -24.17
CA GLN A 34 -14.61 -0.34 -24.44
C GLN A 34 -13.86 -0.48 -23.12
N SER A 35 -13.50 -1.72 -22.77
CA SER A 35 -12.53 -1.95 -21.70
C SER A 35 -11.23 -1.24 -22.10
N LYS A 36 -10.91 -0.16 -21.37
CA LYS A 36 -9.67 0.57 -21.57
C LYS A 36 -8.53 -0.35 -21.13
N MET A 37 -7.91 -1.03 -22.07
CA MET A 37 -6.75 -1.89 -21.80
C MET A 37 -5.65 -0.99 -21.22
N THR A 38 -5.37 -1.15 -19.92
CA THR A 38 -4.22 -0.47 -19.28
C THR A 38 -2.93 -0.95 -19.94
N ARG A 39 -2.00 -0.02 -20.20
CA ARG A 39 -0.66 -0.35 -20.70
C ARG A 39 0.30 -0.66 -19.56
N ILE A 40 -0.07 -0.34 -18.33
CA ILE A 40 0.75 -0.57 -17.14
C ILE A 40 0.63 -2.04 -16.76
N PRO A 41 1.74 -2.82 -16.75
CA PRO A 41 1.72 -4.20 -16.27
C PRO A 41 1.18 -4.28 -14.83
N GLU A 42 0.49 -5.36 -14.49
CA GLU A 42 -0.13 -5.53 -13.17
C GLU A 42 0.87 -5.36 -12.02
N HIS A 43 2.04 -5.98 -12.14
CA HIS A 43 3.11 -5.84 -11.15
C HIS A 43 3.56 -4.39 -10.92
N GLU A 44 3.74 -3.63 -12.01
CA GLU A 44 4.12 -2.20 -11.93
C GLU A 44 3.00 -1.36 -11.31
N ARG A 45 1.77 -1.65 -11.68
CA ARG A 45 0.60 -0.99 -11.08
C ARG A 45 0.50 -1.23 -9.60
N ASP A 46 0.73 -2.46 -9.13
CA ASP A 46 0.72 -2.81 -7.71
C ASP A 46 1.78 -2.03 -6.92
N ILE A 47 2.98 -1.86 -7.50
CA ILE A 47 4.04 -1.03 -6.90
C ILE A 47 3.62 0.43 -6.84
N MET A 48 3.02 0.95 -7.91
CA MET A 48 2.54 2.33 -7.96
C MET A 48 1.41 2.57 -6.95
N GLU A 49 0.51 1.61 -6.75
CA GLU A 49 -0.54 1.65 -5.72
C GLU A 49 0.03 1.65 -4.30
N GLN A 50 1.13 0.93 -4.04
CA GLN A 50 1.81 0.99 -2.75
C GLN A 50 2.31 2.41 -2.42
N ALA A 51 2.72 3.18 -3.43
CA ALA A 51 3.10 4.58 -3.24
C ALA A 51 1.92 5.48 -2.84
N ILE A 52 0.69 5.06 -3.10
CA ILE A 52 -0.53 5.73 -2.63
C ILE A 52 -0.86 5.33 -1.19
N TYR A 53 -0.91 4.03 -0.92
CA TYR A 53 -1.45 3.52 0.34
C TYR A 53 -0.48 3.62 1.52
N LEU A 54 0.83 3.38 1.32
CA LEU A 54 1.80 3.41 2.43
C LEU A 54 1.92 4.77 3.13
N PRO A 55 1.93 5.92 2.42
CA PRO A 55 1.86 7.23 3.08
C PRO A 55 0.59 7.44 3.90
N MET A 56 -0.55 6.91 3.43
CA MET A 56 -1.81 6.98 4.17
C MET A 56 -1.77 6.16 5.44
N VAL A 57 -1.19 4.95 5.40
CA VAL A 57 -0.95 4.11 6.59
C VAL A 57 -0.11 4.88 7.62
N LEU A 58 0.98 5.54 7.19
CA LEU A 58 1.81 6.35 8.07
C LEU A 58 1.03 7.52 8.69
N THR A 59 0.17 8.16 7.92
CA THR A 59 -0.66 9.27 8.41
C THR A 59 -1.62 8.80 9.51
N VAL A 60 -2.25 7.64 9.32
CA VAL A 60 -3.16 7.05 10.32
C VAL A 60 -2.37 6.64 11.56
N LEU A 61 -1.26 5.91 11.41
CA LEU A 61 -0.43 5.48 12.55
C LEU A 61 0.13 6.65 13.35
N ASN A 62 0.54 7.73 12.69
CA ASN A 62 1.02 8.93 13.38
C ASN A 62 -0.08 9.62 14.20
N ARG A 63 -1.32 9.64 13.68
CA ARG A 63 -2.48 10.13 14.41
C ARG A 63 -2.80 9.25 15.61
N ASP A 64 -2.77 7.92 15.42
CA ASP A 64 -3.02 6.94 16.49
C ASP A 64 -1.97 7.05 17.59
N LEU A 65 -0.69 7.26 17.23
CA LEU A 65 0.40 7.51 18.19
C LEU A 65 0.06 8.69 19.10
N SER A 66 -0.33 9.82 18.53
CA SER A 66 -0.73 11.02 19.30
C SER A 66 -1.95 10.77 20.19
N VAL A 67 -2.93 9.99 19.72
CA VAL A 67 -4.11 9.63 20.51
C VAL A 67 -3.72 8.77 21.72
N VAL A 68 -2.84 7.79 21.54
CA VAL A 68 -2.36 6.92 22.62
C VAL A 68 -1.51 7.72 23.62
N GLU A 69 -0.65 8.64 23.16
CA GLU A 69 0.13 9.53 24.02
C GLU A 69 -0.76 10.35 24.98
N ASN A 70 -1.87 10.86 24.48
CA ASN A 70 -2.82 11.68 25.23
C ASN A 70 -3.95 10.88 25.90
N SER A 71 -3.94 9.54 25.78
CA SER A 71 -4.97 8.67 26.35
C SER A 71 -4.84 8.55 27.88
N PRO A 72 -5.91 8.15 28.58
CA PRO A 72 -5.87 7.87 30.03
C PRO A 72 -5.28 6.48 30.36
N PHE A 73 -4.65 5.77 29.43
CA PHE A 73 -4.07 4.46 29.68
C PHE A 73 -2.96 4.53 30.75
N LYS A 74 -2.97 3.62 31.71
CA LYS A 74 -1.92 3.54 32.73
C LYS A 74 -0.57 3.10 32.15
N LEU A 75 -0.59 2.17 31.20
CA LEU A 75 0.60 1.58 30.60
C LEU A 75 0.60 1.86 29.09
N LYS A 76 1.01 3.07 28.71
CA LYS A 76 1.03 3.52 27.30
C LYS A 76 2.20 2.95 26.51
N LYS A 77 3.35 2.75 27.16
CA LYS A 77 4.61 2.42 26.51
C LYS A 77 4.53 1.24 25.54
N PRO A 78 3.92 0.09 25.86
CA PRO A 78 3.80 -1.03 24.92
C PRO A 78 3.03 -0.70 23.65
N TYR A 79 2.00 0.14 23.74
CA TYR A 79 1.21 0.56 22.59
C TYR A 79 1.97 1.56 21.71
N LEU A 80 2.67 2.51 22.32
CA LEU A 80 3.52 3.47 21.61
C LEU A 80 4.64 2.74 20.86
N GLU A 81 5.35 1.83 21.53
CA GLU A 81 6.41 1.01 20.91
C GLU A 81 5.88 0.19 19.74
N LEU A 82 4.70 -0.43 19.87
CA LEU A 82 4.06 -1.19 18.76
C LEU A 82 3.79 -0.29 17.55
N ILE A 83 3.24 0.90 17.77
CA ILE A 83 2.93 1.84 16.68
C ILE A 83 4.22 2.34 16.05
N GLU A 84 5.21 2.75 16.82
CA GLU A 84 6.51 3.25 16.34
C GLU A 84 7.25 2.18 15.51
N GLU A 85 7.33 0.93 15.98
CA GLU A 85 7.95 -0.17 15.25
C GLU A 85 7.18 -0.49 13.96
N THR A 86 5.86 -0.36 13.99
CA THR A 86 5.03 -0.51 12.79
C THR A 86 5.31 0.60 11.79
N MET A 87 5.40 1.85 12.24
CA MET A 87 5.75 2.99 11.38
C MET A 87 7.13 2.82 10.73
N LYS A 88 8.15 2.38 11.48
CA LYS A 88 9.49 2.10 10.94
C LYS A 88 9.45 1.06 9.83
N ALA A 89 8.67 -0.01 10.00
CA ALA A 89 8.52 -1.03 8.97
C ALA A 89 7.83 -0.49 7.71
N VAL A 90 6.78 0.29 7.85
CA VAL A 90 6.08 0.93 6.72
C VAL A 90 6.99 1.94 6.01
N GLN A 91 7.76 2.75 6.76
CA GLN A 91 8.72 3.70 6.20
C GLN A 91 9.81 3.01 5.38
N LYS A 92 10.33 1.89 5.87
CA LYS A 92 11.32 1.08 5.16
C LYS A 92 10.77 0.59 3.82
N GLU A 93 9.55 0.09 3.81
CA GLU A 93 8.90 -0.38 2.58
C GLU A 93 8.61 0.76 1.61
N LEU A 94 8.09 1.88 2.12
CA LEU A 94 7.85 3.07 1.31
C LEU A 94 9.15 3.60 0.66
N ALA A 95 10.29 3.54 1.36
CA ALA A 95 11.57 3.93 0.81
C ALA A 95 11.99 3.04 -0.37
N LYS A 96 11.75 1.73 -0.28
CA LYS A 96 12.00 0.79 -1.39
C LYS A 96 11.10 1.09 -2.59
N VAL A 97 9.80 1.27 -2.35
CA VAL A 97 8.82 1.63 -3.39
C VAL A 97 9.25 2.91 -4.10
N LYS A 98 9.57 3.96 -3.37
CA LYS A 98 10.04 5.24 -3.95
C LYS A 98 11.33 5.08 -4.77
N SER A 99 12.28 4.28 -4.29
CA SER A 99 13.51 3.99 -5.02
C SER A 99 13.24 3.22 -6.30
N TYR A 100 12.33 2.25 -6.26
CA TYR A 100 11.90 1.50 -7.43
C TYR A 100 11.26 2.40 -8.49
N LEU A 101 10.27 3.23 -8.09
CA LEU A 101 9.60 4.16 -8.99
C LEU A 101 10.61 5.10 -9.66
N LYS A 102 11.55 5.65 -8.89
CA LYS A 102 12.59 6.55 -9.43
C LYS A 102 13.50 5.86 -10.44
N ARG A 103 13.93 4.61 -10.17
CA ARG A 103 14.82 3.86 -11.07
C ARG A 103 14.14 3.46 -12.38
N ASN A 104 12.85 3.23 -12.35
CA ASN A 104 12.08 2.75 -13.50
C ASN A 104 11.28 3.86 -14.22
N ASP A 105 11.55 5.13 -13.89
CA ASP A 105 10.84 6.28 -14.47
C ASP A 105 9.32 6.18 -14.35
N LEU A 106 8.88 5.81 -13.14
CA LEU A 106 7.47 5.71 -12.77
C LEU A 106 7.11 6.82 -11.79
N LYS A 107 5.91 7.36 -11.91
CA LYS A 107 5.44 8.43 -11.03
C LYS A 107 3.95 8.30 -10.75
N VAL A 108 3.57 8.63 -9.52
CA VAL A 108 2.18 8.67 -9.08
C VAL A 108 1.90 10.03 -8.46
N GLU A 109 0.87 10.69 -8.94
CA GLU A 109 0.46 12.01 -8.44
C GLU A 109 -1.05 12.01 -8.13
N GLN A 110 -1.44 12.64 -7.04
CA GLN A 110 -2.84 12.91 -6.78
C GLN A 110 -3.28 14.14 -7.57
N VAL A 111 -4.27 13.98 -8.42
CA VAL A 111 -4.77 15.05 -9.30
C VAL A 111 -6.00 15.73 -8.70
N ARG A 112 -6.92 14.93 -8.17
CA ARG A 112 -8.19 15.42 -7.65
C ARG A 112 -8.65 14.58 -6.46
N HIS A 113 -9.34 15.22 -5.54
CA HIS A 113 -10.01 14.57 -4.42
C HIS A 113 -11.37 15.24 -4.19
N ASP A 114 -12.41 14.44 -4.07
CA ASP A 114 -13.75 14.87 -3.65
C ASP A 114 -14.30 13.94 -2.55
N GLU A 115 -15.56 14.09 -2.16
CA GLU A 115 -16.14 13.30 -1.08
C GLU A 115 -16.19 11.80 -1.37
N ALA A 116 -16.41 11.42 -2.64
CA ALA A 116 -16.60 10.03 -3.05
C ALA A 116 -15.34 9.40 -3.65
N PHE A 117 -14.56 10.19 -4.41
CA PHE A 117 -13.46 9.68 -5.21
C PHE A 117 -12.17 10.48 -5.04
N THR A 118 -11.05 9.79 -5.23
CA THR A 118 -9.73 10.38 -5.39
C THR A 118 -9.12 9.91 -6.71
N MET A 119 -8.72 10.87 -7.54
CA MET A 119 -8.09 10.60 -8.83
C MET A 119 -6.58 10.71 -8.70
N PHE A 120 -5.89 9.68 -9.20
CA PHE A 120 -4.43 9.65 -9.31
C PHE A 120 -4.03 9.58 -10.78
N LEU A 121 -2.94 10.26 -11.11
CA LEU A 121 -2.24 10.17 -12.37
C LEU A 121 -1.06 9.21 -12.21
N PHE A 122 -1.07 8.15 -13.01
CA PHE A 122 0.04 7.21 -13.12
C PHE A 122 0.85 7.55 -14.38
N ILE A 123 2.13 7.82 -14.21
CA ILE A 123 3.05 8.07 -15.31
C ILE A 123 3.97 6.85 -15.42
N TYR A 124 3.88 6.17 -16.55
CA TYR A 124 4.60 4.95 -16.85
C TYR A 124 5.40 5.12 -18.14
N HIS A 125 6.73 5.27 -18.03
CA HIS A 125 7.63 5.52 -19.17
C HIS A 125 7.12 6.64 -20.12
N GLY A 126 6.68 7.75 -19.54
CA GLY A 126 6.11 8.89 -20.27
C GLY A 126 4.66 8.73 -20.75
N TYR A 127 4.04 7.59 -20.49
CA TYR A 127 2.62 7.37 -20.76
C TYR A 127 1.79 7.67 -19.51
N GLU A 128 0.70 8.41 -19.68
CA GLU A 128 -0.16 8.89 -18.58
C GLU A 128 -1.48 8.14 -18.55
N GLU A 129 -1.84 7.62 -17.38
CA GLU A 129 -3.15 7.03 -17.12
C GLU A 129 -3.79 7.66 -15.87
N HIS A 130 -5.07 8.01 -15.96
CA HIS A 130 -5.86 8.48 -14.84
C HIS A 130 -6.62 7.32 -14.20
N HIS A 131 -6.42 7.14 -12.91
CA HIS A 131 -7.11 6.14 -12.11
C HIS A 131 -7.97 6.80 -11.05
N ASN A 132 -9.26 6.48 -11.05
CA ASN A 132 -10.23 7.05 -10.12
C ASN A 132 -10.58 6.02 -9.04
N TYR A 133 -10.23 6.29 -7.80
CA TYR A 133 -10.42 5.39 -6.68
C TYR A 133 -11.57 5.85 -5.79
N PHE A 134 -12.50 4.95 -5.49
CA PHE A 134 -13.57 5.19 -4.53
C PHE A 134 -12.99 5.29 -3.10
N ASN A 135 -13.24 6.41 -2.40
CA ASN A 135 -12.63 6.70 -1.10
C ASN A 135 -12.85 5.61 -0.03
N PRO A 136 -14.05 4.98 0.09
CA PRO A 136 -14.23 3.84 1.00
C PRO A 136 -13.32 2.65 0.69
N ARG A 137 -13.02 2.40 -0.59
CA ARG A 137 -12.08 1.35 -0.98
C ARG A 137 -10.65 1.68 -0.55
N ILE A 138 -10.20 2.92 -0.78
CA ILE A 138 -8.89 3.37 -0.27
C ILE A 138 -8.80 3.11 1.22
N ARG A 139 -9.83 3.46 1.99
CA ARG A 139 -9.91 3.20 3.43
C ARG A 139 -9.76 1.73 3.77
N ASN A 140 -10.46 0.85 3.06
CA ASN A 140 -10.38 -0.60 3.27
C ASN A 140 -8.98 -1.13 3.00
N LYS A 141 -8.33 -0.70 1.91
CA LYS A 141 -6.94 -1.08 1.61
C LYS A 141 -5.95 -0.60 2.66
N VAL A 142 -6.08 0.63 3.13
CA VAL A 142 -5.27 1.16 4.23
C VAL A 142 -5.45 0.34 5.49
N GLN A 143 -6.69 -0.03 5.84
CA GLN A 143 -6.99 -0.89 6.98
C GLN A 143 -6.37 -2.29 6.84
N GLU A 144 -6.46 -2.91 5.67
CA GLU A 144 -5.83 -4.21 5.39
C GLU A 144 -4.30 -4.15 5.57
N LEU A 145 -3.66 -3.10 5.04
CA LEU A 145 -2.23 -2.89 5.22
C LEU A 145 -1.86 -2.64 6.70
N MET A 146 -2.65 -1.87 7.42
CA MET A 146 -2.45 -1.68 8.86
C MET A 146 -2.52 -3.02 9.62
N LEU A 147 -3.52 -3.87 9.33
CA LEU A 147 -3.64 -5.20 9.92
C LEU A 147 -2.43 -6.09 9.59
N TYR A 148 -1.93 -6.00 8.36
CA TYR A 148 -0.72 -6.71 7.97
C TYR A 148 0.49 -6.23 8.77
N TYR A 149 0.77 -4.93 8.80
CA TYR A 149 1.94 -4.38 9.47
C TYR A 149 1.89 -4.48 11.00
N LEU A 150 0.71 -4.41 11.60
CA LEU A 150 0.54 -4.54 13.05
C LEU A 150 0.68 -6.00 13.53
N PHE A 151 0.17 -6.98 12.76
CA PHE A 151 0.01 -8.34 13.29
C PHE A 151 0.64 -9.43 12.44
N LYS A 152 0.50 -9.36 11.11
CA LYS A 152 0.87 -10.50 10.24
C LYS A 152 2.36 -10.54 9.93
N ARG A 153 3.05 -9.41 9.86
CA ARG A 153 4.50 -9.37 9.59
C ARG A 153 5.33 -10.16 10.61
N TYR A 154 4.86 -10.26 11.86
CA TYR A 154 5.55 -11.02 12.89
C TYR A 154 5.39 -12.53 12.73
N LYS A 155 4.31 -13.00 12.09
CA LYS A 155 4.09 -14.44 11.83
C LYS A 155 5.06 -15.01 10.81
N SER A 156 5.53 -14.20 9.87
CA SER A 156 6.53 -14.60 8.88
C SER A 156 7.95 -14.69 9.44
N ILE A 157 8.23 -14.02 10.57
CA ILE A 157 9.55 -14.03 11.22
C ILE A 157 9.69 -15.21 12.20
N GLY A 158 8.58 -15.77 12.67
CA GLY A 158 8.54 -16.72 13.79
C GLY A 158 8.17 -18.17 13.45
N ALA A 159 8.15 -18.58 12.19
CA ALA A 159 7.97 -20.00 11.85
C ALA A 159 9.34 -20.70 11.98
N PRO A 160 9.60 -21.50 13.04
CA PRO A 160 10.80 -22.35 13.06
C PRO A 160 10.68 -23.33 11.91
N ALA A 161 11.73 -23.40 11.09
CA ALA A 161 11.86 -24.45 10.09
C ALA A 161 11.69 -25.78 10.80
N GLY A 162 10.57 -26.45 10.54
CA GLY A 162 10.31 -27.78 11.06
C GLY A 162 11.41 -28.72 10.54
N LYS A 163 12.27 -29.16 11.45
CA LYS A 163 13.18 -30.29 11.20
C LYS A 163 12.31 -31.54 11.26
N ASN A 164 12.10 -32.17 10.14
CA ASN A 164 11.89 -33.60 10.07
C ASN A 164 13.23 -34.28 9.87
#